data_51681c15cf0c1ae97692de601ccebc77
#
_entry.id   51681c15cf0c1ae97692de601ccebc77
#
_cell.length_a   1.000
_cell.length_b   1.000
_cell.length_c   1.000
_cell.angle_alpha   90.00
_cell.angle_beta   90.00
_cell.angle_gamma   90.00
#
_symmetry.space_group_name_H-M   'P 1'
#
loop_
_entity.id
_entity.type
_entity.pdbx_description
1 polymer ?
#
loop_
_entity_poly.entity_id
_entity_poly.type
_entity_poly.pdbx_seq_one_letter_code
_entity_poly.pdbx_strand_id
1 'polypeptide(L)'
;YPWKIIAKQPIDRRFVVEGQIGEAVFYVNEKERRAIAYVSKEQDLSKIKIKELKLGPTGSTIHGYDGNATVMNFTGGQPQIVIVTYRDILEDWTLNVFETDAVKITSADGWVNVAWLYGEGLESEDNGFEIREATSEEWQKVDASYMITTGGSFSARIPHLKASTAYVCRAYSGTSISTEKTFTTTAAIELPNASFDYWSMDGKVANPWEENSTPFWDTGN
;
A
#
# COMPACT_ATOMS: atom_id res chain seq x y z
N TYR A 1 -3.20 -10.24 44.77
CA TYR A 1 -2.83 -9.17 43.83
C TYR A 1 -4.03 -8.82 42.97
N PRO A 2 -4.52 -7.57 42.97
CA PRO A 2 -5.63 -7.17 42.11
C PRO A 2 -5.16 -7.16 40.66
N TRP A 3 -5.83 -7.89 39.80
CA TRP A 3 -5.61 -7.86 38.36
C TRP A 3 -6.19 -6.57 37.79
N LYS A 4 -5.38 -5.76 37.12
CA LYS A 4 -5.83 -4.59 36.38
C LYS A 4 -6.02 -4.97 34.92
N ILE A 5 -7.26 -5.13 34.50
CA ILE A 5 -7.58 -5.31 33.08
C ILE A 5 -7.60 -3.93 32.42
N ILE A 6 -6.66 -3.68 31.53
CA ILE A 6 -6.65 -2.49 30.69
C ILE A 6 -7.24 -2.89 29.34
N ALA A 7 -8.50 -2.59 29.11
CA ALA A 7 -9.11 -2.70 27.81
C ALA A 7 -8.67 -1.50 26.96
N LYS A 8 -7.87 -1.73 25.91
CA LYS A 8 -7.57 -0.72 24.89
C LYS A 8 -8.63 -0.83 23.81
N GLN A 9 -9.52 0.14 23.73
CA GLN A 9 -10.43 0.27 22.62
C GLN A 9 -9.61 0.77 21.40
N PRO A 10 -9.66 0.11 20.25
CA PRO A 10 -9.02 0.62 19.05
C PRO A 10 -9.64 1.96 18.66
N ILE A 11 -8.80 2.96 18.43
CA ILE A 11 -9.22 4.28 17.98
C ILE A 11 -9.04 4.31 16.47
N ASP A 12 -10.14 4.38 15.75
CA ASP A 12 -10.13 4.62 14.30
C ASP A 12 -9.84 6.10 14.06
N ARG A 13 -8.61 6.41 13.65
CA ARG A 13 -8.15 7.78 13.37
C ARG A 13 -8.30 8.11 11.92
N ARG A 14 -8.73 9.34 11.65
CA ARG A 14 -8.91 9.89 10.30
C ARG A 14 -8.31 11.28 10.23
N PHE A 15 -7.59 11.56 9.19
CA PHE A 15 -7.18 12.89 8.78
C PHE A 15 -7.25 12.94 7.27
N VAL A 16 -8.34 13.48 6.76
CA VAL A 16 -8.63 13.55 5.33
C VAL A 16 -8.70 15.00 4.92
N VAL A 17 -7.91 15.37 3.93
CA VAL A 17 -7.86 16.73 3.36
C VAL A 17 -8.27 16.71 1.88
N GLU A 18 -8.64 17.87 1.35
CA GLU A 18 -8.92 18.02 -0.07
C GLU A 18 -7.64 17.83 -0.89
N GLY A 19 -7.72 17.03 -1.98
CA GLY A 19 -6.56 16.75 -2.83
C GLY A 19 -5.52 15.81 -2.19
N GLN A 20 -5.92 15.04 -1.17
CA GLN A 20 -5.02 14.10 -0.50
C GLN A 20 -4.56 12.97 -1.43
N ILE A 21 -3.29 12.64 -1.33
CA ILE A 21 -2.62 11.53 -1.99
C ILE A 21 -2.34 10.45 -0.95
N GLY A 22 -2.89 9.26 -1.16
CA GLY A 22 -2.74 8.15 -0.21
C GLY A 22 -3.47 8.37 1.12
N GLU A 23 -3.11 7.58 2.13
CA GLU A 23 -3.68 7.70 3.47
C GLU A 23 -2.79 8.54 4.38
N ALA A 24 -3.42 9.17 5.40
CA ALA A 24 -2.66 9.90 6.40
C ALA A 24 -1.87 8.95 7.32
N VAL A 25 -0.69 9.39 7.72
CA VAL A 25 0.18 8.65 8.64
C VAL A 25 0.05 9.22 10.04
N PHE A 26 -0.13 8.35 11.03
CA PHE A 26 -0.29 8.73 12.43
C PHE A 26 0.89 8.27 13.28
N TYR A 27 1.48 9.21 14.02
CA TYR A 27 2.49 8.96 15.04
C TYR A 27 1.87 9.23 16.40
N VAL A 28 1.78 8.19 17.23
CA VAL A 28 1.16 8.27 18.54
C VAL A 28 2.03 7.56 19.56
N ASN A 29 2.70 8.32 20.38
CA ASN A 29 3.49 7.81 21.48
C ASN A 29 3.35 8.73 22.71
N GLU A 30 4.07 8.48 23.78
CA GLU A 30 3.99 9.26 25.02
C GLU A 30 4.36 10.74 24.86
N LYS A 31 5.19 11.06 23.86
CA LYS A 31 5.76 12.41 23.64
C LYS A 31 5.20 13.11 22.41
N GLU A 32 4.61 12.37 21.49
CA GLU A 32 4.22 12.91 20.20
C GLU A 32 2.86 12.37 19.78
N ARG A 33 1.99 13.27 19.35
CA ARG A 33 0.74 12.99 18.65
C ARG A 33 0.73 13.81 17.39
N ARG A 34 0.93 13.15 16.26
CA ARG A 34 1.05 13.81 14.97
C ARG A 34 0.29 13.03 13.90
N ALA A 35 -0.40 13.77 13.03
CA ALA A 35 -0.98 13.25 11.81
C ALA A 35 -0.38 13.98 10.61
N ILE A 36 -0.02 13.22 9.58
CA ILE A 36 0.59 13.74 8.35
C ILE A 36 -0.27 13.30 7.17
N ALA A 37 -0.72 14.26 6.38
CA ALA A 37 -1.34 14.03 5.08
C ALA A 37 -0.43 14.56 3.96
N TYR A 38 -0.58 14.00 2.77
CA TYR A 38 0.15 14.42 1.59
C TYR A 38 -0.84 14.88 0.52
N VAL A 39 -0.48 15.92 -0.21
CA VAL A 39 -1.28 16.48 -1.30
C VAL A 39 -0.40 16.67 -2.54
N SER A 40 -1.03 16.84 -3.71
CA SER A 40 -0.30 17.17 -4.93
C SER A 40 0.43 18.51 -4.81
N LYS A 41 1.58 18.64 -5.46
CA LYS A 41 2.34 19.90 -5.59
C LYS A 41 1.54 21.06 -6.20
N GLU A 42 0.42 20.76 -6.84
CA GLU A 42 -0.48 21.76 -7.41
C GLU A 42 -1.50 22.28 -6.40
N GLN A 43 -1.57 21.68 -5.22
CA GLN A 43 -2.52 22.08 -4.17
C GLN A 43 -2.04 23.32 -3.42
N ASP A 44 -2.94 24.30 -3.25
CA ASP A 44 -2.65 25.51 -2.47
C ASP A 44 -2.61 25.21 -0.96
N LEU A 45 -1.42 25.05 -0.40
CA LEU A 45 -1.20 24.76 1.02
C LEU A 45 -1.71 25.88 1.96
N SER A 46 -1.98 27.09 1.45
CA SER A 46 -2.52 28.18 2.28
C SER A 46 -4.00 28.00 2.62
N LYS A 47 -4.71 27.12 1.93
CA LYS A 47 -6.16 26.93 2.00
C LYS A 47 -6.58 25.46 1.94
N ILE A 48 -5.96 24.62 2.73
CA ILE A 48 -6.29 23.18 2.78
C ILE A 48 -7.62 23.00 3.52
N LYS A 49 -8.59 22.48 2.82
CA LYS A 49 -9.88 22.10 3.40
C LYS A 49 -9.77 20.73 4.07
N ILE A 50 -10.18 20.68 5.33
CA ILE A 50 -10.23 19.42 6.09
C ILE A 50 -11.57 18.75 5.83
N LYS A 51 -11.57 17.59 5.19
CA LYS A 51 -12.79 16.82 4.89
C LYS A 51 -13.23 15.98 6.08
N GLU A 52 -12.27 15.35 6.77
CA GLU A 52 -12.54 14.55 7.95
C GLU A 52 -11.37 14.66 8.93
N LEU A 53 -11.68 14.84 10.21
CA LEU A 53 -10.70 14.81 11.28
C LEU A 53 -11.25 14.05 12.49
N LYS A 54 -10.63 12.93 12.80
CA LYS A 54 -10.98 12.07 13.93
C LYS A 54 -9.69 11.57 14.56
N LEU A 55 -9.37 12.03 15.74
CA LEU A 55 -8.09 11.79 16.40
C LEU A 55 -8.20 11.02 17.71
N GLY A 56 -9.35 11.09 18.37
CA GLY A 56 -9.63 10.45 19.65
C GLY A 56 -10.72 9.38 19.59
N PRO A 57 -11.09 8.82 20.75
CA PRO A 57 -12.20 7.87 20.86
C PRO A 57 -13.53 8.48 20.42
N THR A 58 -14.53 7.63 20.20
CA THR A 58 -15.89 8.11 19.92
C THR A 58 -16.40 9.04 21.03
N GLY A 59 -16.92 10.20 20.66
CA GLY A 59 -17.36 11.25 21.58
C GLY A 59 -16.26 12.26 21.93
N SER A 60 -15.07 12.19 21.34
CA SER A 60 -14.11 13.27 21.43
C SER A 60 -14.55 14.48 20.63
N THR A 61 -14.19 15.67 21.11
CA THR A 61 -14.31 16.94 20.39
C THR A 61 -12.94 17.45 20.03
N ILE A 62 -12.85 18.18 18.92
CA ILE A 62 -11.58 18.75 18.43
C ILE A 62 -11.76 20.26 18.34
N HIS A 63 -10.98 21.00 19.14
CA HIS A 63 -10.99 22.46 19.08
C HIS A 63 -10.30 22.93 17.78
N GLY A 64 -10.92 23.89 17.11
CA GLY A 64 -10.42 24.41 15.82
C GLY A 64 -10.84 23.58 14.62
N TYR A 65 -11.73 22.59 14.80
CA TYR A 65 -12.32 21.82 13.72
C TYR A 65 -13.85 21.90 13.76
N ASP A 66 -14.42 22.43 12.72
CA ASP A 66 -15.88 22.58 12.53
C ASP A 66 -16.33 21.80 11.27
N GLY A 67 -16.03 20.50 11.29
CA GLY A 67 -16.37 19.62 10.18
C GLY A 67 -15.80 20.10 8.83
N ASN A 68 -16.53 19.84 7.77
CA ASN A 68 -16.13 20.14 6.39
C ASN A 68 -15.94 21.65 6.06
N ALA A 69 -16.28 22.55 6.97
CA ALA A 69 -16.08 23.99 6.78
C ALA A 69 -14.66 24.46 7.16
N THR A 70 -13.90 23.61 7.85
CA THR A 70 -12.57 23.96 8.37
C THR A 70 -11.54 24.04 7.25
N VAL A 71 -10.89 25.20 7.14
CA VAL A 71 -9.77 25.45 6.24
C VAL A 71 -8.55 25.81 7.08
N MET A 72 -7.41 25.19 6.81
CA MET A 72 -6.17 25.43 7.54
C MET A 72 -5.04 25.78 6.58
N ASN A 73 -4.04 26.54 7.10
CA ASN A 73 -2.89 26.97 6.33
C ASN A 73 -1.65 26.17 6.73
N PHE A 74 -1.08 25.42 5.77
CA PHE A 74 0.13 24.61 5.94
C PHE A 74 1.30 25.13 5.09
N THR A 75 1.25 26.37 4.62
CA THR A 75 2.31 26.97 3.80
C THR A 75 3.67 26.86 4.48
N GLY A 76 4.67 26.46 3.69
CA GLY A 76 6.05 26.30 4.19
C GLY A 76 6.22 25.15 5.18
N GLY A 77 5.31 24.17 5.20
CA GLY A 77 5.36 23.03 6.10
C GLY A 77 5.01 23.37 7.55
N GLN A 78 4.41 24.53 7.80
CA GLN A 78 4.01 24.95 9.16
C GLN A 78 2.93 23.99 9.69
N PRO A 79 3.14 23.41 10.87
CA PRO A 79 2.13 22.56 11.49
C PRO A 79 0.95 23.36 12.01
N GLN A 80 -0.21 22.73 12.08
CA GLN A 80 -1.37 23.21 12.81
C GLN A 80 -1.56 22.38 14.07
N ILE A 81 -1.83 23.05 15.19
CA ILE A 81 -2.08 22.37 16.46
C ILE A 81 -3.57 22.40 16.73
N VAL A 82 -4.14 21.22 17.02
CA VAL A 82 -5.53 21.08 17.46
C VAL A 82 -5.54 20.38 18.81
N ILE A 83 -6.53 20.72 19.64
CA ILE A 83 -6.71 20.13 20.95
C ILE A 83 -7.87 19.14 20.88
N VAL A 84 -7.58 17.90 21.17
CA VAL A 84 -8.58 16.84 21.29
C VAL A 84 -9.02 16.74 22.74
N THR A 85 -10.30 16.86 23.00
CA THR A 85 -10.87 16.70 24.34
C THR A 85 -11.73 15.44 24.38
N TYR A 86 -11.43 14.59 25.36
CA TYR A 86 -12.24 13.43 25.67
C TYR A 86 -12.42 13.32 27.18
N ARG A 87 -13.65 13.52 27.66
CA ARG A 87 -13.95 13.70 29.09
C ARG A 87 -13.09 14.83 29.68
N ASP A 88 -12.26 14.53 30.67
CA ASP A 88 -11.36 15.49 31.35
C ASP A 88 -9.94 15.45 30.78
N ILE A 89 -9.71 14.74 29.70
CA ILE A 89 -8.40 14.59 29.07
C ILE A 89 -8.31 15.54 27.86
N LEU A 90 -7.26 16.35 27.86
CA LEU A 90 -6.88 17.19 26.71
C LEU A 90 -5.58 16.66 26.12
N GLU A 91 -5.54 16.56 24.80
CA GLU A 91 -4.37 16.11 24.05
C GLU A 91 -4.09 17.07 22.89
N ASP A 92 -2.87 17.57 22.83
CA ASP A 92 -2.42 18.36 21.69
C ASP A 92 -2.01 17.44 20.56
N TRP A 93 -2.54 17.70 19.37
CA TRP A 93 -2.20 17.02 18.15
C TRP A 93 -1.59 18.00 17.16
N THR A 94 -0.50 17.58 16.54
CA THR A 94 0.15 18.30 15.45
C THR A 94 -0.30 17.73 14.12
N LEU A 95 -0.90 18.58 13.30
CA LEU A 95 -1.30 18.25 11.93
C LEU A 95 -0.28 18.82 10.96
N ASN A 96 0.19 18.01 10.03
CA ASN A 96 1.07 18.42 8.94
C ASN A 96 0.45 18.04 7.60
N VAL A 97 0.61 18.91 6.62
CA VAL A 97 0.33 18.59 5.21
C VAL A 97 1.58 18.91 4.41
N PHE A 98 2.05 17.94 3.64
CA PHE A 98 3.21 18.07 2.78
C PHE A 98 2.84 17.78 1.33
N GLU A 99 3.58 18.40 0.42
CA GLU A 99 3.46 18.13 -1.00
C GLU A 99 4.14 16.80 -1.37
N THR A 100 3.53 16.10 -2.31
CA THR A 100 4.09 14.89 -2.92
C THR A 100 3.72 14.83 -4.40
N ASP A 101 4.23 13.87 -5.13
CA ASP A 101 3.79 13.63 -6.50
C ASP A 101 2.32 13.16 -6.51
N ALA A 102 1.56 13.59 -7.54
CA ALA A 102 0.12 13.29 -7.64
C ALA A 102 -0.17 11.79 -7.71
N VAL A 103 0.79 11.00 -8.17
CA VAL A 103 0.76 9.54 -8.19
C VAL A 103 2.17 9.00 -8.00
N LYS A 104 2.29 7.92 -7.26
CA LYS A 104 3.56 7.21 -7.09
C LYS A 104 3.35 5.70 -7.04
N ILE A 105 4.34 4.97 -7.51
CA ILE A 105 4.45 3.53 -7.28
C ILE A 105 5.35 3.30 -6.07
N THR A 106 4.81 2.67 -5.03
CA THR A 106 5.51 2.48 -3.75
C THR A 106 6.34 1.20 -3.75
N SER A 107 5.79 0.11 -4.30
CA SER A 107 6.51 -1.15 -4.47
C SER A 107 6.15 -1.84 -5.78
N ALA A 108 7.09 -2.62 -6.30
CA ALA A 108 6.91 -3.53 -7.43
C ALA A 108 7.76 -4.77 -7.20
N ASP A 109 7.12 -5.91 -6.97
CA ASP A 109 7.77 -7.15 -6.61
C ASP A 109 7.33 -8.27 -7.56
N GLY A 110 8.31 -8.89 -8.24
CA GLY A 110 8.08 -9.99 -9.18
C GLY A 110 8.39 -11.36 -8.56
N TRP A 111 7.53 -12.33 -8.87
CA TRP A 111 7.78 -13.74 -8.60
C TRP A 111 7.88 -14.51 -9.93
N VAL A 112 7.73 -15.82 -9.93
CA VAL A 112 7.92 -16.63 -11.15
C VAL A 112 7.05 -16.16 -12.31
N ASN A 113 5.74 -16.02 -12.08
CA ASN A 113 4.77 -15.64 -13.11
C ASN A 113 3.70 -14.68 -12.58
N VAL A 114 3.99 -14.03 -11.46
CA VAL A 114 3.10 -13.09 -10.77
C VAL A 114 3.91 -11.89 -10.31
N ALA A 115 3.31 -10.72 -10.31
CA ALA A 115 3.84 -9.53 -9.64
C ALA A 115 2.83 -8.89 -8.71
N TRP A 116 3.33 -8.22 -7.68
CA TRP A 116 2.57 -7.36 -6.79
C TRP A 116 3.05 -5.92 -6.97
N LEU A 117 2.11 -5.06 -7.29
CA LEU A 117 2.36 -3.62 -7.42
C LEU A 117 1.56 -2.89 -6.34
N TYR A 118 2.16 -1.85 -5.78
CA TYR A 118 1.52 -0.96 -4.82
C TYR A 118 1.71 0.49 -5.23
N GLY A 119 0.65 1.29 -5.15
CA GLY A 119 0.66 2.69 -5.57
C GLY A 119 -0.22 3.55 -4.69
N GLU A 120 0.01 4.84 -4.77
CA GLU A 120 -0.80 5.88 -4.14
C GLU A 120 -1.11 6.98 -5.15
N GLY A 121 -2.31 7.52 -5.11
CA GLY A 121 -2.81 8.55 -6.00
C GLY A 121 -3.98 9.31 -5.37
N LEU A 122 -4.65 10.14 -6.13
CA LEU A 122 -5.84 10.86 -5.69
C LEU A 122 -7.02 9.89 -5.53
N GLU A 123 -7.71 9.95 -4.37
CA GLU A 123 -8.87 9.09 -4.10
C GLU A 123 -10.01 9.29 -5.10
N SER A 124 -10.17 10.52 -5.60
CA SER A 124 -11.25 10.90 -6.52
C SER A 124 -10.99 10.56 -7.98
N GLU A 125 -9.81 10.03 -8.32
CA GLU A 125 -9.39 9.76 -9.69
C GLU A 125 -9.43 8.25 -10.01
N ASP A 126 -9.40 7.95 -11.29
CA ASP A 126 -9.17 6.58 -11.78
C ASP A 126 -7.71 6.22 -11.55
N ASN A 127 -7.48 5.30 -10.61
CA ASN A 127 -6.16 4.86 -10.20
C ASN A 127 -5.85 3.48 -10.75
N GLY A 128 -4.61 3.27 -11.21
CA GLY A 128 -4.19 1.98 -11.70
C GLY A 128 -2.73 1.88 -12.07
N PHE A 129 -2.41 0.79 -12.74
CA PHE A 129 -1.06 0.51 -13.21
C PHE A 129 -1.03 0.23 -14.70
N GLU A 130 0.08 0.56 -15.31
CA GLU A 130 0.48 0.11 -16.63
C GLU A 130 1.78 -0.66 -16.52
N ILE A 131 1.89 -1.72 -17.31
CA ILE A 131 3.04 -2.62 -17.32
C ILE A 131 3.45 -2.92 -18.76
N ARG A 132 4.74 -3.15 -18.98
CA ARG A 132 5.31 -3.66 -20.22
C ARG A 132 6.51 -4.54 -19.95
N GLU A 133 6.85 -5.43 -20.86
CA GLU A 133 8.18 -6.05 -20.86
C GLU A 133 9.23 -4.97 -21.10
N ALA A 134 10.39 -5.08 -20.45
CA ALA A 134 11.46 -4.06 -20.60
C ALA A 134 11.95 -3.91 -22.05
N THR A 135 11.77 -4.95 -22.87
CA THR A 135 12.12 -4.96 -24.29
C THR A 135 11.02 -4.45 -25.21
N SER A 136 9.83 -4.16 -24.69
CA SER A 136 8.68 -3.64 -25.43
C SER A 136 8.49 -2.15 -25.13
N GLU A 137 8.00 -1.39 -26.08
CA GLU A 137 7.59 0.00 -25.88
C GLU A 137 6.06 0.12 -25.64
N GLU A 138 5.32 -0.95 -25.82
CA GLU A 138 3.86 -0.96 -25.72
C GLU A 138 3.41 -1.15 -24.26
N TRP A 139 2.72 -0.14 -23.72
CA TRP A 139 2.12 -0.19 -22.41
C TRP A 139 0.77 -0.89 -22.41
N GLN A 140 0.57 -1.77 -21.46
CA GLN A 140 -0.69 -2.46 -21.22
C GLN A 140 -1.24 -2.04 -19.84
N LYS A 141 -2.50 -1.61 -19.82
CA LYS A 141 -3.20 -1.35 -18.55
C LYS A 141 -3.45 -2.67 -17.82
N VAL A 142 -3.19 -2.65 -16.52
CA VAL A 142 -3.53 -3.77 -15.64
C VAL A 142 -5.04 -3.85 -15.52
N ASP A 143 -5.59 -5.05 -15.71
CA ASP A 143 -7.03 -5.29 -15.63
C ASP A 143 -7.55 -5.00 -14.21
N ALA A 144 -8.69 -4.33 -14.13
CA ALA A 144 -9.32 -3.94 -12.87
C ALA A 144 -9.66 -5.13 -11.97
N SER A 145 -9.87 -6.33 -12.53
CA SER A 145 -10.11 -7.55 -11.76
C SER A 145 -8.93 -8.01 -10.91
N TYR A 146 -7.73 -7.53 -11.22
CA TYR A 146 -6.50 -7.80 -10.46
C TYR A 146 -6.18 -6.72 -9.44
N MET A 147 -7.01 -5.68 -9.34
CA MET A 147 -6.76 -4.51 -8.51
C MET A 147 -7.62 -4.47 -7.25
N ILE A 148 -7.05 -3.89 -6.21
CA ILE A 148 -7.73 -3.53 -4.96
C ILE A 148 -7.43 -2.05 -4.72
N THR A 149 -8.48 -1.25 -4.55
CA THR A 149 -8.36 0.19 -4.26
C THR A 149 -9.06 0.50 -2.94
N THR A 150 -8.38 1.25 -2.09
CA THR A 150 -8.91 1.71 -0.80
C THR A 150 -8.47 3.15 -0.58
N GLY A 151 -9.40 4.08 -0.70
CA GLY A 151 -9.04 5.50 -0.71
C GLY A 151 -8.07 5.81 -1.85
N GLY A 152 -7.06 6.62 -1.58
CA GLY A 152 -5.99 6.92 -2.53
C GLY A 152 -4.91 5.83 -2.68
N SER A 153 -4.99 4.73 -1.91
CA SER A 153 -4.06 3.61 -2.02
C SER A 153 -4.63 2.53 -2.93
N PHE A 154 -3.80 1.95 -3.78
CA PHE A 154 -4.20 0.88 -4.69
C PHE A 154 -3.08 -0.14 -4.89
N SER A 155 -3.47 -1.37 -5.13
CA SER A 155 -2.55 -2.48 -5.37
C SER A 155 -3.05 -3.37 -6.48
N ALA A 156 -2.14 -4.11 -7.09
CA ALA A 156 -2.48 -5.11 -8.10
C ALA A 156 -1.70 -6.39 -7.89
N ARG A 157 -2.35 -7.53 -8.12
CA ARG A 157 -1.71 -8.84 -8.27
C ARG A 157 -1.84 -9.29 -9.71
N ILE A 158 -0.78 -9.17 -10.48
CA ILE A 158 -0.76 -9.42 -11.92
C ILE A 158 -0.30 -10.85 -12.18
N PRO A 159 -1.16 -11.75 -12.63
CA PRO A 159 -0.80 -13.13 -12.97
C PRO A 159 -0.28 -13.25 -14.41
N HIS A 160 0.12 -14.44 -14.79
CA HIS A 160 0.47 -14.86 -16.15
C HIS A 160 1.65 -14.13 -16.77
N LEU A 161 2.55 -13.61 -15.96
CA LEU A 161 3.80 -13.03 -16.44
C LEU A 161 4.76 -14.15 -16.91
N LYS A 162 5.66 -13.80 -17.81
CA LYS A 162 6.74 -14.69 -18.24
C LYS A 162 7.79 -14.80 -17.13
N ALA A 163 8.29 -15.99 -16.85
CA ALA A 163 9.40 -16.21 -15.93
C ALA A 163 10.70 -15.61 -16.49
N SER A 164 11.65 -15.30 -15.60
CA SER A 164 12.97 -14.75 -15.94
C SER A 164 12.92 -13.52 -16.86
N THR A 165 11.89 -12.70 -16.71
CA THR A 165 11.61 -11.57 -17.60
C THR A 165 11.62 -10.26 -16.82
N ALA A 166 12.31 -9.26 -17.35
CA ALA A 166 12.30 -7.91 -16.81
C ALA A 166 11.07 -7.15 -17.30
N TYR A 167 10.40 -6.49 -16.38
CA TYR A 167 9.23 -5.65 -16.61
C TYR A 167 9.47 -4.24 -16.13
N VAL A 168 8.83 -3.30 -16.80
CA VAL A 168 8.72 -1.91 -16.39
C VAL A 168 7.25 -1.65 -16.06
N CYS A 169 7.01 -0.96 -14.95
CA CYS A 169 5.67 -0.60 -14.53
C CYS A 169 5.63 0.88 -14.12
N ARG A 170 4.44 1.47 -14.22
CA ARG A 170 4.13 2.80 -13.73
C ARG A 170 2.71 2.84 -13.19
N ALA A 171 2.47 3.72 -12.25
CA ALA A 171 1.14 3.99 -11.72
C ALA A 171 0.54 5.21 -12.44
N TYR A 172 -0.79 5.24 -12.55
CA TYR A 172 -1.52 6.42 -13.00
C TYR A 172 -2.62 6.79 -12.00
N SER A 173 -2.97 8.09 -11.98
CA SER A 173 -4.09 8.65 -11.23
C SER A 173 -4.72 9.74 -12.09
N GLY A 174 -5.88 9.45 -12.69
CA GLY A 174 -6.46 10.28 -13.73
C GLY A 174 -5.50 10.44 -14.92
N THR A 175 -5.05 11.66 -15.16
CA THR A 175 -4.08 11.97 -16.23
C THR A 175 -2.62 11.97 -15.75
N SER A 176 -2.39 11.91 -14.45
CA SER A 176 -1.05 11.91 -13.86
C SER A 176 -0.41 10.53 -13.95
N ILE A 177 0.88 10.49 -14.23
CA ILE A 177 1.67 9.25 -14.36
C ILE A 177 2.87 9.34 -13.44
N SER A 178 3.17 8.26 -12.71
CA SER A 178 4.33 8.16 -11.84
C SER A 178 5.64 8.01 -12.62
N THR A 179 6.76 8.13 -11.92
CA THR A 179 8.03 7.58 -12.40
C THR A 179 7.92 6.08 -12.63
N GLU A 180 8.69 5.58 -13.60
CA GLU A 180 8.76 4.15 -13.91
C GLU A 180 9.52 3.39 -12.81
N LYS A 181 9.10 2.15 -12.55
CA LYS A 181 9.79 1.21 -11.68
C LYS A 181 9.99 -0.11 -12.42
N THR A 182 11.12 -0.76 -12.18
CA THR A 182 11.44 -2.04 -12.81
C THR A 182 11.41 -3.16 -11.79
N PHE A 183 11.01 -4.34 -12.23
CA PHE A 183 11.17 -5.60 -11.49
C PHE A 183 11.47 -6.72 -12.46
N THR A 184 11.98 -7.84 -11.94
CA THR A 184 12.25 -9.03 -12.74
C THR A 184 11.55 -10.22 -12.11
N THR A 185 10.85 -11.00 -12.91
CA THR A 185 10.29 -12.27 -12.46
C THR A 185 11.41 -13.28 -12.28
N THR A 186 11.26 -14.16 -11.28
CA THR A 186 12.24 -15.19 -11.01
C THR A 186 12.16 -16.32 -12.03
N ALA A 187 13.21 -17.13 -12.12
CA ALA A 187 13.20 -18.33 -12.96
C ALA A 187 12.13 -19.33 -12.49
N ALA A 188 11.51 -19.99 -13.41
CA ALA A 188 10.68 -21.14 -13.09
C ALA A 188 11.57 -22.26 -12.50
N ILE A 189 11.10 -22.86 -11.42
CA ILE A 189 11.73 -24.07 -10.87
C ILE A 189 11.09 -25.22 -11.64
N GLU A 190 11.88 -25.88 -12.47
CA GLU A 190 11.46 -27.14 -13.05
C GLU A 190 11.55 -28.22 -11.97
N LEU A 191 10.43 -28.84 -11.68
CA LEU A 191 10.43 -30.03 -10.84
C LEU A 191 10.80 -31.22 -11.73
N PRO A 192 11.95 -31.86 -11.51
CA PRO A 192 12.31 -33.02 -12.27
C PRO A 192 11.20 -34.08 -12.16
N ASN A 193 10.84 -34.69 -13.29
CA ASN A 193 9.78 -35.68 -13.37
C ASN A 193 8.45 -35.25 -12.71
N ALA A 194 8.01 -33.99 -12.91
CA ALA A 194 6.77 -33.47 -12.34
C ALA A 194 5.52 -34.20 -12.84
N SER A 195 5.58 -34.83 -14.01
CA SER A 195 4.53 -35.69 -14.58
C SER A 195 4.52 -37.12 -13.99
N PHE A 196 5.53 -37.49 -13.24
CA PHE A 196 5.72 -38.87 -12.71
C PHE A 196 5.82 -39.95 -13.81
N ASP A 197 6.23 -39.55 -15.01
CA ASP A 197 6.32 -40.50 -16.15
C ASP A 197 7.51 -41.44 -16.05
N TYR A 198 8.50 -41.09 -15.26
CA TYR A 198 9.74 -41.88 -15.09
C TYR A 198 9.82 -42.40 -13.68
N TRP A 199 9.79 -43.73 -13.54
CA TRP A 199 9.92 -44.43 -12.29
C TRP A 199 11.15 -45.33 -12.31
N SER A 200 11.72 -45.62 -11.16
CA SER A 200 12.73 -46.65 -11.03
C SER A 200 12.11 -48.02 -11.32
N MET A 201 12.95 -49.00 -11.66
CA MET A 201 12.49 -50.35 -11.99
C MET A 201 11.74 -51.02 -10.86
N ASP A 202 11.98 -50.61 -9.61
CA ASP A 202 11.29 -51.11 -8.42
C ASP A 202 10.02 -50.31 -8.07
N GLY A 203 9.72 -49.27 -8.82
CA GLY A 203 8.51 -48.43 -8.65
C GLY A 203 8.50 -47.58 -7.39
N LYS A 204 9.62 -47.46 -6.66
CA LYS A 204 9.68 -46.74 -5.39
C LYS A 204 10.10 -45.29 -5.52
N VAL A 205 10.90 -44.95 -6.54
CA VAL A 205 11.44 -43.62 -6.75
C VAL A 205 11.21 -43.18 -8.16
N ALA A 206 10.75 -41.93 -8.35
CA ALA A 206 10.58 -41.36 -9.66
C ALA A 206 11.92 -41.05 -10.33
N ASN A 207 12.12 -41.51 -11.57
CA ASN A 207 13.32 -41.27 -12.35
C ASN A 207 13.20 -39.92 -13.12
N PRO A 208 14.23 -39.05 -13.20
CA PRO A 208 15.65 -39.26 -12.91
C PRO A 208 16.10 -39.07 -11.45
N TRP A 209 15.23 -39.17 -10.54
CA TRP A 209 15.51 -39.01 -9.12
C TRP A 209 16.22 -40.23 -8.56
N GLU A 210 17.34 -40.02 -7.93
CA GLU A 210 18.00 -41.07 -7.13
C GLU A 210 17.38 -41.08 -5.73
N GLU A 211 17.38 -42.25 -5.09
CA GLU A 211 16.72 -42.51 -3.81
C GLU A 211 17.08 -41.52 -2.70
N ASN A 212 18.28 -40.92 -2.76
CA ASN A 212 18.76 -39.95 -1.76
C ASN A 212 18.62 -38.48 -2.19
N SER A 213 18.07 -38.19 -3.35
CA SER A 213 18.03 -36.83 -3.91
C SER A 213 16.64 -36.18 -3.95
N THR A 214 15.61 -36.90 -3.51
CA THR A 214 14.21 -36.45 -3.62
C THR A 214 13.51 -36.26 -2.28
N PRO A 215 13.82 -35.22 -1.53
CA PRO A 215 13.18 -35.02 -0.23
C PRO A 215 11.68 -34.75 -0.30
N PHE A 216 11.14 -34.52 -1.50
CA PHE A 216 9.73 -34.09 -1.68
C PHE A 216 8.80 -35.19 -2.19
N TRP A 217 9.35 -36.32 -2.73
CA TRP A 217 8.57 -37.36 -3.33
C TRP A 217 8.95 -38.70 -2.69
N ASP A 218 8.67 -38.81 -1.40
CA ASP A 218 8.70 -40.09 -0.74
C ASP A 218 7.47 -40.89 -1.19
N THR A 219 7.70 -41.95 -1.94
CA THR A 219 6.65 -42.85 -2.38
C THR A 219 6.07 -43.70 -1.24
N GLY A 220 6.50 -43.46 0.00
CA GLY A 220 6.01 -44.01 1.26
C GLY A 220 5.42 -45.40 1.21
N ASN A 221 6.05 -46.32 1.86
CA ASN A 221 5.41 -47.60 2.22
C ASN A 221 4.45 -47.38 3.40
#